data_e89c7059a0fff10907ebaae41c2d4292
#
_entry.id   e89c7059a0fff10907ebaae41c2d4292
#
_cell.length_a   1.000
_cell.length_b   1.000
_cell.length_c   1.000
_cell.angle_alpha   90.00
_cell.angle_beta   90.00
_cell.angle_gamma   90.00
#
_symmetry.space_group_name_H-M   'P 1'
#
loop_
_entity.id
_entity.type
_entity.pdbx_description
1 polymer ?
#
loop_
_entity_poly.entity_id
_entity_poly.type
_entity_poly.pdbx_seq_one_letter_code
_entity_poly.pdbx_strand_id
1 'polypeptide(L)'
;MIFSTSKDQQICVWFAHNGERLGTYQGHVGAIWTVDVDPTSTIAASGSADNTIRLWDVKTGKCLKTWEFPTAVKRVEFNEDGTKLLGVTEKRMGHLGTIVVLDIKVDVEAEQSDEKALTIVCEDSKATVAGWSYMSKFIIAGHEDGSVSQYDAKNGDLIFNVPVHELDMQITDLQWSADRTYFITASKDKTAKVNQSTGSPPRPR
;
A
#
# COMPACT_ATOMS: atom_id res chain seq x y z
N MET A 1 16.54 -8.54 -5.67
CA MET A 1 16.84 -7.08 -5.71
C MET A 1 16.31 -6.44 -4.44
N ILE A 2 16.86 -5.28 -4.05
CA ILE A 2 16.33 -4.44 -2.97
C ILE A 2 15.97 -3.10 -3.59
N PHE A 3 14.82 -2.56 -3.21
CA PHE A 3 14.37 -1.24 -3.61
C PHE A 3 14.39 -0.31 -2.38
N SER A 4 14.92 0.88 -2.54
CA SER A 4 14.90 1.91 -1.50
C SER A 4 14.37 3.22 -2.04
N THR A 5 13.61 3.92 -1.21
CA THR A 5 13.01 5.21 -1.53
C THR A 5 13.41 6.24 -0.48
N SER A 6 13.46 7.50 -0.88
CA SER A 6 13.93 8.58 -0.03
C SER A 6 13.20 9.90 -0.35
N LYS A 7 13.48 10.91 0.47
CA LYS A 7 13.05 12.29 0.24
C LYS A 7 13.74 12.96 -0.94
N ASP A 8 14.80 12.36 -1.49
CA ASP A 8 15.53 12.86 -2.66
C ASP A 8 14.82 12.62 -4.00
N GLN A 9 13.56 12.10 -3.95
CA GLN A 9 12.69 11.88 -5.12
C GLN A 9 13.17 10.76 -6.05
N GLN A 10 14.06 9.89 -5.57
CA GLN A 10 14.63 8.78 -6.35
C GLN A 10 14.26 7.42 -5.75
N ILE A 11 14.10 6.45 -6.63
CA ILE A 11 14.04 5.04 -6.25
C ILE A 11 15.39 4.43 -6.63
N CYS A 12 16.11 3.88 -5.66
CA CYS A 12 17.35 3.19 -5.91
C CYS A 12 17.13 1.69 -5.87
N VAL A 13 17.72 0.98 -6.84
CA VAL A 13 17.67 -0.48 -6.95
C VAL A 13 19.05 -1.05 -6.73
N TRP A 14 19.14 -2.10 -5.94
CA TRP A 14 20.39 -2.69 -5.46
C TRP A 14 20.39 -4.21 -5.65
N PHE A 15 21.57 -4.78 -5.87
CA PHE A 15 21.75 -6.23 -5.73
C PHE A 15 21.66 -6.64 -4.26
N ALA A 16 20.80 -7.63 -3.95
CA ALA A 16 20.62 -8.10 -2.58
C ALA A 16 21.85 -8.86 -2.02
N HIS A 17 22.68 -9.43 -2.89
CA HIS A 17 23.79 -10.29 -2.48
C HIS A 17 25.11 -9.51 -2.16
N ASN A 18 25.31 -8.34 -2.74
CA ASN A 18 26.55 -7.56 -2.56
C ASN A 18 26.32 -6.08 -2.25
N GLY A 19 25.07 -5.59 -2.31
CA GLY A 19 24.73 -4.20 -2.03
C GLY A 19 25.17 -3.21 -3.12
N GLU A 20 25.61 -3.69 -4.28
CA GLU A 20 25.92 -2.80 -5.40
C GLU A 20 24.65 -2.19 -6.00
N ARG A 21 24.75 -0.92 -6.39
CA ARG A 21 23.64 -0.20 -7.00
C ARG A 21 23.45 -0.62 -8.45
N LEU A 22 22.27 -1.13 -8.77
CA LEU A 22 21.86 -1.48 -10.14
C LEU A 22 21.43 -0.27 -10.96
N GLY A 23 20.68 0.65 -10.34
CA GLY A 23 20.12 1.79 -11.05
C GLY A 23 19.31 2.72 -10.16
N THR A 24 18.75 3.74 -10.81
CA THR A 24 17.89 4.75 -10.18
C THR A 24 16.74 5.07 -11.11
N TYR A 25 15.52 5.05 -10.57
CA TYR A 25 14.35 5.49 -11.31
C TYR A 25 14.08 6.95 -10.95
N GLN A 26 13.92 7.78 -11.97
CA GLN A 26 13.73 9.21 -11.84
C GLN A 26 12.40 9.63 -12.45
N GLY A 27 11.73 10.60 -11.83
CA GLY A 27 10.49 11.15 -12.36
C GLY A 27 9.60 11.79 -11.31
N HIS A 28 9.56 11.26 -10.08
CA HIS A 28 8.83 11.91 -9.00
C HIS A 28 9.43 13.30 -8.68
N VAL A 29 8.54 14.23 -8.31
CA VAL A 29 8.90 15.59 -7.92
C VAL A 29 8.64 15.86 -6.43
N GLY A 30 8.30 14.84 -5.67
CA GLY A 30 8.11 14.84 -4.22
C GLY A 30 8.76 13.64 -3.55
N ALA A 31 8.85 13.69 -2.22
CA ALA A 31 9.39 12.57 -1.43
C ALA A 31 8.64 11.27 -1.75
N ILE A 32 9.38 10.20 -1.99
CA ILE A 32 8.80 8.87 -2.25
C ILE A 32 8.72 8.14 -0.91
N TRP A 33 7.52 7.76 -0.51
CA TRP A 33 7.29 7.13 0.79
C TRP A 33 7.18 5.62 0.75
N THR A 34 6.87 5.09 -0.43
CA THR A 34 6.62 3.67 -0.57
C THR A 34 7.01 3.20 -1.97
N VAL A 35 7.48 1.99 -2.04
CA VAL A 35 7.69 1.23 -3.28
C VAL A 35 7.32 -0.21 -3.02
N ASP A 36 6.68 -0.83 -3.99
CA ASP A 36 6.41 -2.26 -3.98
C ASP A 36 6.67 -2.82 -5.38
N VAL A 37 6.92 -4.12 -5.44
CA VAL A 37 7.30 -4.82 -6.68
C VAL A 37 6.37 -6.01 -6.87
N ASP A 38 5.91 -6.19 -8.09
CA ASP A 38 5.06 -7.33 -8.42
C ASP A 38 5.76 -8.68 -8.17
N PRO A 39 5.02 -9.77 -7.95
CA PRO A 39 5.61 -11.08 -7.61
C PRO A 39 6.59 -11.63 -8.65
N THR A 40 6.46 -11.20 -9.91
CA THR A 40 7.36 -11.62 -10.99
C THR A 40 8.61 -10.74 -11.11
N SER A 41 8.66 -9.63 -10.36
CA SER A 41 9.72 -8.61 -10.45
C SER A 41 9.86 -7.98 -11.85
N THR A 42 8.76 -7.86 -12.55
CA THR A 42 8.67 -7.26 -13.89
C THR A 42 8.37 -5.76 -13.81
N ILE A 43 7.47 -5.38 -12.90
CA ILE A 43 7.05 -4.01 -12.68
C ILE A 43 7.17 -3.62 -11.22
N ALA A 44 7.35 -2.33 -10.96
CA ALA A 44 7.35 -1.76 -9.62
C ALA A 44 6.36 -0.59 -9.55
N ALA A 45 5.78 -0.35 -8.39
CA ALA A 45 4.92 0.79 -8.14
C ALA A 45 5.47 1.64 -7.01
N SER A 46 5.32 2.96 -7.10
CA SER A 46 5.74 3.89 -6.06
C SER A 46 4.66 4.91 -5.74
N GLY A 47 4.60 5.32 -4.48
CA GLY A 47 3.71 6.37 -3.99
C GLY A 47 4.49 7.55 -3.40
N SER A 48 4.08 8.77 -3.72
CA SER A 48 4.85 9.97 -3.43
C SER A 48 4.02 11.11 -2.84
N ALA A 49 4.74 12.04 -2.23
CA ALA A 49 4.25 13.33 -1.77
C ALA A 49 3.84 14.26 -2.91
N ASP A 50 4.20 13.94 -4.17
CA ASP A 50 3.74 14.67 -5.36
C ASP A 50 2.31 14.29 -5.79
N ASN A 51 1.60 13.56 -4.95
CA ASN A 51 0.23 13.10 -5.17
C ASN A 51 0.08 12.08 -6.30
N THR A 52 1.14 11.36 -6.65
CA THR A 52 1.09 10.38 -7.74
C THR A 52 1.42 8.97 -7.26
N ILE A 53 0.84 7.98 -7.97
CA ILE A 53 1.35 6.62 -8.07
C ILE A 53 2.01 6.50 -9.43
N ARG A 54 3.21 5.95 -9.46
CA ARG A 54 3.92 5.65 -10.72
C ARG A 54 4.21 4.17 -10.82
N LEU A 55 4.04 3.65 -12.04
CA LEU A 55 4.39 2.29 -12.41
C LEU A 55 5.68 2.33 -13.23
N TRP A 56 6.58 1.40 -12.96
CA TRP A 56 7.92 1.36 -13.54
C TRP A 56 8.22 -0.01 -14.13
N ASP A 57 8.88 -0.06 -15.26
CA ASP A 57 9.56 -1.24 -15.75
C ASP A 57 10.81 -1.50 -14.89
N VAL A 58 10.86 -2.62 -14.21
CA VAL A 58 11.96 -2.97 -13.29
C VAL A 58 13.30 -3.09 -14.01
N LYS A 59 13.28 -3.57 -15.24
CA LYS A 59 14.49 -3.81 -16.03
C LYS A 59 15.15 -2.53 -16.53
N THR A 60 14.33 -1.58 -16.99
CA THR A 60 14.83 -0.36 -17.65
C THR A 60 14.76 0.90 -16.78
N GLY A 61 13.95 0.87 -15.71
CA GLY A 61 13.64 2.04 -14.89
C GLY A 61 12.73 3.07 -15.58
N LYS A 62 12.14 2.71 -16.73
CA LYS A 62 11.20 3.57 -17.46
C LYS A 62 9.88 3.67 -16.69
N CYS A 63 9.35 4.89 -16.56
CA CYS A 63 7.99 5.10 -16.07
C CYS A 63 6.99 4.66 -17.15
N LEU A 64 6.15 3.68 -16.81
CA LEU A 64 5.12 3.12 -17.71
C LEU A 64 3.81 3.90 -17.61
N LYS A 65 3.44 4.30 -16.37
CA LYS A 65 2.19 5.01 -16.10
C LYS A 65 2.32 5.91 -14.87
N THR A 66 1.56 6.99 -14.88
CA THR A 66 1.37 7.88 -13.72
C THR A 66 -0.13 8.06 -13.48
N TRP A 67 -0.58 7.86 -12.24
CA TRP A 67 -1.93 8.19 -11.79
C TRP A 67 -1.85 9.34 -10.78
N GLU A 68 -2.71 10.32 -10.97
CA GLU A 68 -2.78 11.50 -10.11
C GLU A 68 -3.93 11.39 -9.09
N PHE A 69 -3.68 11.88 -7.89
CA PHE A 69 -4.62 11.90 -6.79
C PHE A 69 -4.73 13.31 -6.20
N PRO A 70 -5.82 13.63 -5.48
CA PRO A 70 -5.97 14.93 -4.81
C PRO A 70 -4.93 15.16 -3.73
N THR A 71 -4.41 14.09 -3.12
CA THR A 71 -3.49 14.14 -1.99
C THR A 71 -2.38 13.10 -2.12
N ALA A 72 -1.34 13.28 -1.29
CA ALA A 72 -0.15 12.44 -1.29
C ALA A 72 -0.48 10.95 -1.06
N VAL A 73 0.29 10.08 -1.73
CA VAL A 73 0.16 8.62 -1.61
C VAL A 73 1.17 8.10 -0.60
N LYS A 74 0.67 7.49 0.47
CA LYS A 74 1.45 7.02 1.63
C LYS A 74 1.87 5.56 1.52
N ARG A 75 1.06 4.73 0.91
CA ARG A 75 1.32 3.29 0.76
C ARG A 75 0.90 2.83 -0.62
N VAL A 76 1.66 1.92 -1.20
CA VAL A 76 1.25 1.09 -2.33
C VAL A 76 1.59 -0.36 -2.02
N GLU A 77 0.78 -1.30 -2.49
CA GLU A 77 1.01 -2.73 -2.33
C GLU A 77 0.36 -3.49 -3.49
N PHE A 78 1.13 -4.33 -4.18
CA PHE A 78 0.58 -5.28 -5.14
C PHE A 78 -0.13 -6.43 -4.41
N ASN A 79 -1.16 -6.96 -5.04
CA ASN A 79 -1.77 -8.20 -4.60
C ASN A 79 -0.89 -9.41 -4.99
N GLU A 80 -1.29 -10.62 -4.56
CA GLU A 80 -0.48 -11.85 -4.71
C GLU A 80 -0.18 -12.23 -6.16
N ASP A 81 -1.04 -11.88 -7.12
CA ASP A 81 -0.88 -12.20 -8.54
C ASP A 81 -0.35 -11.02 -9.38
N GLY A 82 -0.15 -9.85 -8.76
CA GLY A 82 0.34 -8.64 -9.43
C GLY A 82 -0.68 -7.93 -10.31
N THR A 83 -1.93 -8.42 -10.36
CA THR A 83 -2.98 -7.85 -11.23
C THR A 83 -3.69 -6.64 -10.64
N LYS A 84 -3.50 -6.39 -9.35
CA LYS A 84 -4.09 -5.25 -8.64
C LYS A 84 -3.05 -4.52 -7.80
N LEU A 85 -3.17 -3.21 -7.77
CA LEU A 85 -2.35 -2.33 -6.93
C LEU A 85 -3.26 -1.55 -5.98
N LEU A 86 -2.99 -1.68 -4.69
CA LEU A 86 -3.61 -0.89 -3.65
C LEU A 86 -2.80 0.39 -3.43
N GLY A 87 -3.48 1.52 -3.24
CA GLY A 87 -2.88 2.79 -2.85
C GLY A 87 -3.63 3.41 -1.67
N VAL A 88 -2.91 3.99 -0.70
CA VAL A 88 -3.49 4.73 0.41
C VAL A 88 -3.12 6.20 0.27
N THR A 89 -4.13 7.07 0.22
CA THR A 89 -3.94 8.51 0.10
C THR A 89 -4.15 9.23 1.45
N GLU A 90 -3.48 10.35 1.60
CA GLU A 90 -3.55 11.14 2.84
C GLU A 90 -4.83 12.00 2.91
N LYS A 91 -5.33 12.24 4.13
CA LYS A 91 -6.35 13.27 4.40
C LYS A 91 -5.67 14.64 4.44
N ARG A 92 -5.99 15.54 3.51
CA ARG A 92 -5.37 16.87 3.45
C ARG A 92 -6.25 17.87 2.71
N MET A 93 -6.24 19.14 3.15
CA MET A 93 -6.87 20.28 2.47
C MET A 93 -8.34 20.06 2.08
N GLY A 94 -9.13 19.46 2.96
CA GLY A 94 -10.55 19.18 2.69
C GLY A 94 -10.82 17.88 1.92
N HIS A 95 -9.80 17.20 1.44
CA HIS A 95 -9.93 15.87 0.85
C HIS A 95 -9.78 14.80 1.93
N LEU A 96 -10.71 13.85 1.97
CA LEU A 96 -10.64 12.68 2.84
C LEU A 96 -9.55 11.72 2.36
N GLY A 97 -8.96 10.97 3.29
CA GLY A 97 -8.10 9.86 2.95
C GLY A 97 -8.89 8.76 2.25
N THR A 98 -8.29 8.14 1.24
CA THR A 98 -8.93 7.06 0.48
C THR A 98 -8.01 5.87 0.35
N ILE A 99 -8.60 4.68 0.26
CA ILE A 99 -7.93 3.48 -0.22
C ILE A 99 -8.42 3.27 -1.65
N VAL A 100 -7.49 3.19 -2.59
CA VAL A 100 -7.80 3.00 -4.00
C VAL A 100 -7.25 1.67 -4.48
N VAL A 101 -7.94 1.04 -5.42
CA VAL A 101 -7.47 -0.16 -6.12
C VAL A 101 -7.42 0.16 -7.61
N LEU A 102 -6.29 -0.15 -8.22
CA LEU A 102 -6.04 -0.03 -9.64
C LEU A 102 -5.90 -1.44 -10.23
N ASP A 103 -6.51 -1.70 -11.37
CA ASP A 103 -6.24 -2.91 -12.14
C ASP A 103 -4.95 -2.74 -12.94
N ILE A 104 -4.03 -3.69 -12.82
CA ILE A 104 -2.70 -3.65 -13.39
C ILE A 104 -2.52 -4.75 -14.43
N LYS A 105 -1.96 -4.38 -15.56
CA LYS A 105 -1.45 -5.31 -16.55
C LYS A 105 0.05 -5.45 -16.34
N VAL A 106 0.52 -6.65 -16.05
CA VAL A 106 1.94 -6.92 -15.73
C VAL A 106 2.84 -6.79 -16.98
N ASP A 107 2.24 -6.89 -18.18
CA ASP A 107 2.97 -6.67 -19.43
C ASP A 107 3.40 -5.21 -19.57
N VAL A 108 4.71 -4.98 -19.67
CA VAL A 108 5.32 -3.64 -19.78
C VAL A 108 4.95 -2.87 -21.04
N GLU A 109 4.52 -3.57 -22.09
CA GLU A 109 4.07 -2.96 -23.36
C GLU A 109 2.55 -2.66 -23.35
N ALA A 110 1.82 -3.16 -22.33
CA ALA A 110 0.39 -2.97 -22.27
C ALA A 110 0.02 -1.56 -21.76
N GLU A 111 -0.94 -0.94 -22.43
CA GLU A 111 -1.52 0.31 -21.96
C GLU A 111 -2.31 0.08 -20.67
N GLN A 112 -1.97 0.85 -19.62
CA GLN A 112 -2.62 0.81 -18.32
C GLN A 112 -3.87 1.71 -18.32
N SER A 113 -4.93 1.25 -17.66
CA SER A 113 -6.17 2.05 -17.49
C SER A 113 -5.94 3.27 -16.60
N ASP A 114 -6.68 4.34 -16.83
CA ASP A 114 -6.79 5.49 -15.94
C ASP A 114 -7.88 5.28 -14.86
N GLU A 115 -8.76 4.30 -15.06
CA GLU A 115 -9.88 4.04 -14.17
C GLU A 115 -9.42 3.38 -12.87
N LYS A 116 -10.02 3.82 -11.76
CA LYS A 116 -9.87 3.18 -10.46
C LYS A 116 -10.90 2.06 -10.36
N ALA A 117 -10.44 0.83 -10.15
CA ALA A 117 -11.33 -0.33 -9.99
C ALA A 117 -12.18 -0.21 -8.73
N LEU A 118 -11.62 0.41 -7.66
CA LEU A 118 -12.32 0.64 -6.41
C LEU A 118 -11.77 1.90 -5.71
N THR A 119 -12.66 2.63 -5.03
CA THR A 119 -12.28 3.73 -4.13
C THR A 119 -13.09 3.63 -2.84
N ILE A 120 -12.40 3.46 -1.72
CA ILE A 120 -12.98 3.44 -0.37
C ILE A 120 -12.64 4.75 0.31
N VAL A 121 -13.64 5.51 0.72
CA VAL A 121 -13.46 6.77 1.45
C VAL A 121 -13.45 6.47 2.94
N CYS A 122 -12.38 6.86 3.62
CA CYS A 122 -12.23 6.70 5.08
C CYS A 122 -12.77 7.95 5.79
N GLU A 123 -14.08 7.96 6.09
CA GLU A 123 -14.77 9.14 6.64
C GLU A 123 -14.43 9.36 8.10
N ASP A 124 -14.55 8.33 8.95
CA ASP A 124 -14.39 8.44 10.41
C ASP A 124 -12.93 8.66 10.80
N SER A 125 -12.04 7.78 10.35
CA SER A 125 -10.61 7.85 10.65
C SER A 125 -9.81 7.55 9.40
N LYS A 126 -8.80 8.37 9.09
CA LYS A 126 -7.98 8.13 7.89
C LYS A 126 -7.18 6.84 7.99
N ALA A 127 -7.17 6.07 6.92
CA ALA A 127 -6.24 4.96 6.77
C ALA A 127 -4.80 5.50 6.67
N THR A 128 -3.89 4.91 7.42
CA THR A 128 -2.47 5.23 7.41
C THR A 128 -1.65 4.18 6.68
N VAL A 129 -2.15 2.95 6.69
CA VAL A 129 -1.59 1.79 6.01
C VAL A 129 -2.73 0.86 5.61
N ALA A 130 -2.57 0.15 4.51
CA ALA A 130 -3.46 -0.92 4.14
C ALA A 130 -2.70 -2.02 3.39
N GLY A 131 -3.26 -3.22 3.38
CA GLY A 131 -2.66 -4.37 2.72
C GLY A 131 -3.70 -5.41 2.32
N TRP A 132 -3.31 -6.31 1.40
CA TRP A 132 -4.15 -7.37 0.89
C TRP A 132 -4.19 -8.59 1.80
N SER A 133 -5.38 -9.12 2.08
CA SER A 133 -5.53 -10.43 2.70
C SER A 133 -5.21 -11.58 1.73
N TYR A 134 -5.20 -12.81 2.24
CA TYR A 134 -5.02 -14.02 1.42
C TYR A 134 -6.01 -14.07 0.24
N MET A 135 -5.51 -14.40 -0.94
CA MET A 135 -6.24 -14.43 -2.21
C MET A 135 -6.93 -13.08 -2.56
N SER A 136 -6.43 -11.97 -2.01
CA SER A 136 -6.97 -10.62 -2.29
C SER A 136 -8.49 -10.48 -2.05
N LYS A 137 -9.04 -11.26 -1.12
CA LYS A 137 -10.48 -11.23 -0.80
C LYS A 137 -10.89 -9.98 -0.05
N PHE A 138 -10.02 -9.52 0.84
CA PHE A 138 -10.27 -8.39 1.71
C PHE A 138 -9.08 -7.41 1.67
N ILE A 139 -9.36 -6.19 2.03
CA ILE A 139 -8.37 -5.15 2.32
C ILE A 139 -8.43 -4.90 3.82
N ILE A 140 -7.27 -5.00 4.50
CA ILE A 140 -7.13 -4.64 5.91
C ILE A 140 -6.44 -3.28 5.98
N ALA A 141 -7.02 -2.36 6.71
CA ALA A 141 -6.48 -1.02 6.90
C ALA A 141 -6.26 -0.70 8.37
N GLY A 142 -5.11 -0.12 8.68
CA GLY A 142 -4.82 0.49 9.97
C GLY A 142 -5.06 1.99 9.91
N HIS A 143 -5.64 2.53 10.99
CA HIS A 143 -6.12 3.90 11.04
C HIS A 143 -5.36 4.79 12.03
N GLU A 144 -5.60 6.11 11.92
CA GLU A 144 -4.99 7.11 12.79
C GLU A 144 -5.46 7.02 14.25
N ASP A 145 -6.69 6.55 14.47
CA ASP A 145 -7.29 6.35 15.80
C ASP A 145 -6.88 5.05 16.51
N GLY A 146 -6.02 4.24 15.89
CA GLY A 146 -5.58 2.94 16.43
C GLY A 146 -6.51 1.78 16.10
N SER A 147 -7.55 1.99 15.30
CA SER A 147 -8.45 0.94 14.84
C SER A 147 -7.92 0.23 13.60
N VAL A 148 -8.42 -0.98 13.38
CA VAL A 148 -8.21 -1.77 12.16
C VAL A 148 -9.57 -2.05 11.52
N SER A 149 -9.68 -1.74 10.24
CA SER A 149 -10.86 -2.04 9.43
C SER A 149 -10.58 -3.14 8.43
N GLN A 150 -11.60 -3.94 8.14
CA GLN A 150 -11.61 -4.88 7.03
C GLN A 150 -12.69 -4.50 6.04
N TYR A 151 -12.31 -4.43 4.77
CA TYR A 151 -13.19 -4.12 3.65
C TYR A 151 -13.26 -5.29 2.67
N ASP A 152 -14.41 -5.50 2.05
CA ASP A 152 -14.52 -6.42 0.91
C ASP A 152 -13.79 -5.82 -0.29
N ALA A 153 -12.88 -6.58 -0.88
CA ALA A 153 -12.05 -6.09 -1.98
C ALA A 153 -12.79 -5.96 -3.33
N LYS A 154 -14.03 -6.45 -3.43
CA LYS A 154 -14.84 -6.38 -4.66
C LYS A 154 -15.66 -5.10 -4.74
N ASN A 155 -16.29 -4.72 -3.63
CA ASN A 155 -17.24 -3.62 -3.59
C ASN A 155 -16.85 -2.49 -2.62
N GLY A 156 -15.84 -2.72 -1.76
CA GLY A 156 -15.37 -1.74 -0.78
C GLY A 156 -16.21 -1.65 0.48
N ASP A 157 -17.16 -2.55 0.69
CA ASP A 157 -18.02 -2.54 1.87
C ASP A 157 -17.21 -2.80 3.13
N LEU A 158 -17.47 -2.00 4.17
CA LEU A 158 -16.87 -2.19 5.49
C LEU A 158 -17.49 -3.44 6.14
N ILE A 159 -16.66 -4.44 6.44
CA ILE A 159 -17.09 -5.68 7.10
C ILE A 159 -17.03 -5.50 8.62
N PHE A 160 -15.92 -4.98 9.13
CA PHE A 160 -15.79 -4.62 10.54
C PHE A 160 -14.74 -3.51 10.74
N ASN A 161 -14.86 -2.82 11.86
CA ASN A 161 -13.86 -1.92 12.41
C ASN A 161 -13.70 -2.25 13.90
N VAL A 162 -12.47 -2.50 14.36
CA VAL A 162 -12.18 -2.85 15.74
C VAL A 162 -11.01 -2.03 16.27
N PRO A 163 -11.10 -1.53 17.54
CA PRO A 163 -9.95 -0.92 18.19
C PRO A 163 -8.92 -2.00 18.51
N VAL A 164 -7.73 -1.85 17.93
CA VAL A 164 -6.62 -2.78 18.16
C VAL A 164 -5.57 -2.15 19.06
N HIS A 165 -5.27 -0.89 18.87
CA HIS A 165 -4.31 -0.12 19.67
C HIS A 165 -5.00 0.87 20.61
N GLU A 166 -4.22 1.60 21.43
CA GLU A 166 -4.77 2.66 22.27
C GLU A 166 -5.47 3.72 21.42
N LEU A 167 -6.54 4.29 21.97
CA LEU A 167 -7.33 5.31 21.28
C LEU A 167 -6.45 6.50 20.86
N ASP A 168 -6.66 6.99 19.63
CA ASP A 168 -5.92 8.07 19.00
C ASP A 168 -4.41 7.81 18.85
N MET A 169 -3.99 6.54 18.93
CA MET A 169 -2.62 6.13 18.68
C MET A 169 -2.48 5.47 17.32
N GLN A 170 -2.06 6.29 16.37
CA GLN A 170 -1.91 5.93 14.95
C GLN A 170 -1.19 4.60 14.74
N ILE A 171 -1.76 3.73 13.92
CA ILE A 171 -1.08 2.57 13.35
C ILE A 171 -0.11 3.08 12.29
N THR A 172 1.17 2.74 12.44
CA THR A 172 2.25 3.24 11.58
C THR A 172 2.62 2.27 10.47
N ASP A 173 2.48 0.98 10.71
CA ASP A 173 2.75 -0.06 9.72
C ASP A 173 1.90 -1.31 9.95
N LEU A 174 1.71 -2.08 8.88
CA LEU A 174 1.02 -3.36 8.87
C LEU A 174 1.77 -4.30 7.91
N GLN A 175 2.11 -5.49 8.40
CA GLN A 175 2.78 -6.50 7.60
C GLN A 175 2.10 -7.86 7.78
N TRP A 176 2.04 -8.61 6.69
CA TRP A 176 1.44 -9.94 6.67
C TRP A 176 2.47 -11.04 6.91
N SER A 177 2.02 -12.13 7.55
CA SER A 177 2.77 -13.39 7.51
C SER A 177 2.85 -13.93 6.07
N ALA A 178 3.83 -14.78 5.79
CA ALA A 178 4.04 -15.33 4.44
C ALA A 178 2.81 -16.09 3.91
N ASP A 179 2.05 -16.74 4.79
CA ASP A 179 0.81 -17.46 4.48
C ASP A 179 -0.45 -16.59 4.55
N ARG A 180 -0.28 -15.29 4.87
CA ARG A 180 -1.35 -14.29 5.03
C ARG A 180 -2.47 -14.71 6.00
N THR A 181 -2.19 -15.60 6.95
CA THR A 181 -3.13 -15.97 8.00
C THR A 181 -3.12 -15.01 9.17
N TYR A 182 -1.97 -14.37 9.43
CA TYR A 182 -1.78 -13.38 10.47
C TYR A 182 -1.23 -12.09 9.87
N PHE A 183 -1.49 -10.99 10.54
CA PHE A 183 -0.81 -9.73 10.31
C PHE A 183 -0.38 -9.10 11.62
N ILE A 184 0.71 -8.36 11.57
CA ILE A 184 1.23 -7.58 12.68
C ILE A 184 0.97 -6.10 12.40
N THR A 185 0.53 -5.38 13.42
CA THR A 185 0.39 -3.93 13.39
C THR A 185 1.37 -3.30 14.37
N ALA A 186 2.00 -2.19 13.97
CA ALA A 186 2.82 -1.36 14.82
C ALA A 186 2.15 0.00 15.02
N SER A 187 2.19 0.55 16.24
CA SER A 187 1.51 1.79 16.57
C SER A 187 2.39 2.76 17.37
N LYS A 188 1.97 4.03 17.35
CA LYS A 188 2.53 5.07 18.22
C LYS A 188 2.28 4.85 19.71
N ASP A 189 1.43 3.90 20.08
CA ASP A 189 1.26 3.43 21.47
C ASP A 189 2.47 2.63 21.98
N LYS A 190 3.53 2.51 21.17
CA LYS A 190 4.78 1.80 21.45
C LYS A 190 4.60 0.27 21.52
N THR A 191 3.52 -0.25 20.96
CA THR A 191 3.26 -1.69 20.89
C THR A 191 3.20 -2.19 19.45
N ALA A 192 3.47 -3.48 19.30
CA ALA A 192 3.15 -4.25 18.11
C ALA A 192 2.18 -5.36 18.49
N LYS A 193 1.15 -5.59 17.68
CA LYS A 193 0.12 -6.58 17.96
C LYS A 193 -0.06 -7.52 16.80
N VAL A 194 -0.17 -8.83 17.10
CA VAL A 194 -0.44 -9.87 16.11
C VAL A 194 -1.94 -10.12 16.06
N ASN A 195 -2.49 -10.07 14.85
CA ASN A 195 -3.91 -10.22 14.59
C ASN A 195 -4.13 -11.36 13.60
N GLN A 196 -5.25 -12.06 13.71
CA GLN A 196 -5.63 -13.13 12.80
C GLN A 196 -6.62 -12.62 11.75
N SER A 197 -6.39 -12.97 10.48
CA SER A 197 -7.23 -12.53 9.35
C SER A 197 -8.51 -13.34 9.15
N THR A 198 -8.95 -14.13 10.11
CA THR A 198 -10.20 -14.89 9.98
C THR A 198 -11.36 -14.05 10.49
N GLY A 199 -12.45 -13.98 9.73
CA GLY A 199 -13.66 -13.23 10.07
C GLY A 199 -14.42 -13.68 11.33
N SER A 200 -13.71 -14.28 12.29
CA SER A 200 -14.17 -14.54 13.64
C SER A 200 -13.29 -13.73 14.59
N PRO A 201 -13.88 -13.05 15.59
CA PRO A 201 -13.11 -12.35 16.61
C PRO A 201 -12.15 -13.34 17.30
N PRO A 202 -10.94 -12.89 17.69
CA PRO A 202 -10.00 -13.74 18.39
C PRO A 202 -10.67 -14.32 19.64
N ARG A 203 -10.61 -15.65 19.81
CA ARG A 203 -11.07 -16.26 21.06
C ARG A 203 -10.16 -15.76 22.18
N PRO A 204 -10.69 -15.20 23.26
CA PRO A 204 -9.87 -14.84 24.40
C PRO A 204 -9.16 -16.09 24.92
N ARG A 205 -7.84 -16.01 25.08
CA ARG A 205 -7.04 -17.02 25.79
C ARG A 205 -7.16 -16.83 27.27
#